data_036dff841529fd9773be7641d2403257
#
_entry.id   036dff841529fd9773be7641d2403257
#
_cell.length_a   1.000
_cell.length_b   1.000
_cell.length_c   1.000
_cell.angle_alpha   90.00
_cell.angle_beta   90.00
_cell.angle_gamma   90.00
#
_symmetry.space_group_name_H-M   'P 1'
#
loop_
_entity.id
_entity.type
_entity.pdbx_description
1 polymer ?
#
loop_
_entity_poly.entity_id
_entity_poly.type
_entity_poly.pdbx_seq_one_letter_code
_entity_poly.pdbx_strand_id
1 'polypeptide(L)'
;MKIRFINAVCILALILASACKSDNASQLKDKEMMITEKKNIGSKLALYPMPVTVVGAEVNGKVNWLLVAHVGIIGHDRILVSMSDKHYTNQGIIESKKLSVNLVDRKMLPKADYVGSVSGANTDKSHEFLFHWGENGSPVIDASPLVMECNVVDIYKSDGFDNFICSIANTYAAPEVLDGNGKLDYTRLKPVLFEFPTYSYIATGEIIGKCLNLDKQPGMCAKEPMTADGIVRLSKIEVYPQHLD
;
A
#
# COMPACT_ATOMS: atom_id res chain seq x y z
N MET A 1 25.49 69.56 -16.90
CA MET A 1 25.11 68.62 -15.79
C MET A 1 23.79 67.86 -16.05
N LYS A 2 23.32 67.79 -17.31
CA LYS A 2 22.04 67.07 -17.64
C LYS A 2 22.21 65.70 -18.34
N ILE A 3 23.39 65.39 -18.85
CA ILE A 3 23.66 64.17 -19.65
C ILE A 3 23.98 62.94 -18.77
N ARG A 4 24.45 63.10 -17.53
CA ARG A 4 24.81 62.00 -16.63
C ARG A 4 23.59 61.31 -15.95
N PHE A 5 22.44 61.98 -15.86
CA PHE A 5 21.25 61.43 -15.22
C PHE A 5 20.46 60.49 -16.14
N ILE A 6 20.51 60.73 -17.45
CA ILE A 6 19.73 59.87 -18.41
C ILE A 6 20.38 58.47 -18.54
N ASN A 7 21.71 58.37 -18.46
CA ASN A 7 22.39 57.07 -18.53
C ASN A 7 22.15 56.19 -17.29
N ALA A 8 21.99 56.77 -16.10
CA ALA A 8 21.75 56.02 -14.86
C ALA A 8 20.31 55.39 -14.84
N VAL A 9 19.33 56.13 -15.34
CA VAL A 9 17.93 55.63 -15.40
C VAL A 9 17.79 54.53 -16.43
N CYS A 10 18.43 54.60 -17.60
CA CYS A 10 18.40 53.55 -18.62
C CYS A 10 19.13 52.29 -18.19
N ILE A 11 20.22 52.35 -17.42
CA ILE A 11 20.92 51.19 -16.89
C ILE A 11 20.10 50.51 -15.82
N LEU A 12 19.40 51.24 -14.94
CA LEU A 12 18.55 50.70 -13.93
C LEU A 12 17.30 49.98 -14.54
N ALA A 13 16.72 50.55 -15.61
CA ALA A 13 15.62 49.94 -16.34
C ALA A 13 16.00 48.65 -17.08
N LEU A 14 17.25 48.59 -17.60
CA LEU A 14 17.79 47.38 -18.25
C LEU A 14 18.09 46.26 -17.24
N ILE A 15 18.53 46.58 -16.02
CA ILE A 15 18.79 45.59 -14.95
C ILE A 15 17.46 45.04 -14.43
N LEU A 16 16.42 45.87 -14.25
CA LEU A 16 15.12 45.42 -13.84
C LEU A 16 14.40 44.54 -14.89
N ALA A 17 14.56 44.87 -16.17
CA ALA A 17 14.02 44.04 -17.26
C ALA A 17 14.77 42.71 -17.44
N SER A 18 16.04 42.65 -17.05
CA SER A 18 16.82 41.38 -17.06
C SER A 18 16.46 40.48 -15.89
N ALA A 19 16.17 41.02 -14.70
CA ALA A 19 15.74 40.26 -13.54
C ALA A 19 14.35 39.62 -13.77
N CYS A 20 13.37 40.40 -14.29
CA CYS A 20 12.04 39.85 -14.61
C CYS A 20 12.06 38.77 -15.71
N LYS A 21 13.05 38.77 -16.64
CA LYS A 21 13.18 37.72 -17.65
C LYS A 21 13.79 36.44 -17.10
N SER A 22 14.68 36.53 -16.10
CA SER A 22 15.26 35.33 -15.46
C SER A 22 14.25 34.58 -14.61
N ASP A 23 13.39 35.30 -13.89
CA ASP A 23 12.38 34.68 -13.04
C ASP A 23 11.28 33.97 -13.87
N ASN A 24 10.86 34.55 -15.01
CA ASN A 24 9.92 33.92 -15.91
C ASN A 24 10.51 32.69 -16.63
N ALA A 25 11.80 32.69 -16.98
CA ALA A 25 12.45 31.57 -17.62
C ALA A 25 12.66 30.39 -16.67
N SER A 26 12.94 30.63 -15.38
CA SER A 26 13.04 29.60 -14.36
C SER A 26 11.67 29.01 -14.02
N GLN A 27 10.64 29.85 -13.89
CA GLN A 27 9.25 29.39 -13.67
C GLN A 27 8.68 28.60 -14.85
N LEU A 28 9.03 28.95 -16.08
CA LEU A 28 8.64 28.19 -17.27
C LEU A 28 9.35 26.84 -17.33
N LYS A 29 10.64 26.76 -17.01
CA LYS A 29 11.38 25.49 -16.91
C LYS A 29 10.85 24.59 -15.79
N ASP A 30 10.50 25.16 -14.64
CA ASP A 30 9.89 24.43 -13.53
C ASP A 30 8.47 23.92 -13.91
N LYS A 31 7.73 24.69 -14.71
CA LYS A 31 6.41 24.29 -15.24
C LYS A 31 6.53 23.21 -16.31
N GLU A 32 7.50 23.29 -17.22
CA GLU A 32 7.79 22.23 -18.19
C GLU A 32 8.26 20.92 -17.54
N MET A 33 9.00 20.99 -16.43
CA MET A 33 9.46 19.80 -15.70
C MET A 33 8.32 19.07 -14.97
N MET A 34 7.15 19.70 -14.78
CA MET A 34 5.96 19.09 -14.15
C MET A 34 4.96 18.49 -15.17
N ILE A 35 5.12 18.74 -16.45
CA ILE A 35 4.27 18.17 -17.50
C ILE A 35 4.92 16.87 -17.98
N THR A 36 4.53 15.77 -17.34
CA THR A 36 4.91 14.45 -17.84
C THR A 36 3.86 14.00 -18.86
N GLU A 37 4.26 13.87 -20.12
CA GLU A 37 3.42 13.26 -21.13
C GLU A 37 3.13 11.80 -20.74
N LYS A 38 1.85 11.46 -20.60
CA LYS A 38 1.41 10.10 -20.24
C LYS A 38 1.03 9.35 -21.50
N LYS A 39 1.67 8.19 -21.69
CA LYS A 39 1.33 7.28 -22.78
C LYS A 39 0.23 6.33 -22.33
N ASN A 40 -0.80 6.16 -23.17
CA ASN A 40 -1.79 5.10 -22.97
C ASN A 40 -1.14 3.73 -23.25
N ILE A 41 -1.09 2.87 -22.24
CA ILE A 41 -0.51 1.51 -22.31
C ILE A 41 -1.59 0.41 -22.31
N GLY A 42 -2.86 0.80 -22.54
CA GLY A 42 -4.01 -0.11 -22.56
C GLY A 42 -4.51 -0.47 -21.15
N SER A 43 -5.40 -1.47 -21.08
CA SER A 43 -5.94 -1.96 -19.80
C SER A 43 -4.89 -2.79 -19.07
N LYS A 44 -4.28 -2.22 -18.04
CA LYS A 44 -3.24 -2.86 -17.22
C LYS A 44 -3.56 -2.68 -15.74
N LEU A 45 -3.48 -3.76 -14.96
CA LEU A 45 -3.49 -3.67 -13.51
C LEU A 45 -2.15 -3.09 -13.06
N ALA A 46 -2.17 -1.89 -12.47
CA ALA A 46 -0.97 -1.15 -12.08
C ALA A 46 -0.98 -0.71 -10.61
N LEU A 47 -1.80 -1.36 -9.77
CA LEU A 47 -1.88 -1.08 -8.34
C LEU A 47 -0.88 -1.96 -7.56
N TYR A 48 0.38 -1.85 -7.89
CA TYR A 48 1.49 -2.54 -7.24
C TYR A 48 2.55 -1.54 -6.76
N PRO A 49 3.43 -1.93 -5.80
CA PRO A 49 3.49 -3.24 -5.13
C PRO A 49 2.45 -3.37 -4.00
N MET A 50 2.05 -4.61 -3.71
CA MET A 50 1.11 -4.96 -2.64
C MET A 50 1.79 -5.81 -1.57
N PRO A 51 1.38 -5.72 -0.29
CA PRO A 51 1.87 -6.64 0.74
C PRO A 51 1.58 -8.09 0.37
N VAL A 52 2.57 -8.95 0.59
CA VAL A 52 2.42 -10.40 0.42
C VAL A 52 1.89 -11.00 1.72
N THR A 53 0.94 -11.89 1.59
CA THR A 53 0.34 -12.60 2.71
C THR A 53 0.28 -14.10 2.45
N VAL A 54 0.25 -14.90 3.52
CA VAL A 54 -0.15 -16.30 3.45
C VAL A 54 -1.56 -16.41 4.02
N VAL A 55 -2.49 -16.84 3.19
CA VAL A 55 -3.86 -17.16 3.60
C VAL A 55 -3.88 -18.59 4.10
N GLY A 56 -4.40 -18.80 5.32
CA GLY A 56 -4.59 -20.09 5.94
C GLY A 56 -6.06 -20.44 6.11
N ALA A 57 -6.42 -21.68 5.83
CA ALA A 57 -7.74 -22.25 6.10
C ALA A 57 -7.65 -23.76 6.32
N GLU A 58 -8.62 -24.31 7.04
CA GLU A 58 -8.81 -25.75 7.09
C GLU A 58 -9.51 -26.24 5.82
N VAL A 59 -8.99 -27.30 5.23
CA VAL A 59 -9.60 -27.98 4.06
C VAL A 59 -9.57 -29.48 4.32
N ASN A 60 -10.73 -30.11 4.39
CA ASN A 60 -10.85 -31.55 4.64
C ASN A 60 -10.10 -32.03 5.90
N GLY A 61 -10.20 -31.30 7.01
CA GLY A 61 -9.58 -31.64 8.29
C GLY A 61 -8.06 -31.36 8.37
N LYS A 62 -7.48 -30.71 7.36
CA LYS A 62 -6.06 -30.31 7.35
C LYS A 62 -5.92 -28.82 7.06
N VAL A 63 -4.94 -28.20 7.69
CA VAL A 63 -4.60 -26.82 7.36
C VAL A 63 -3.95 -26.76 5.98
N ASN A 64 -4.39 -25.81 5.16
CA ASN A 64 -3.79 -25.49 3.88
C ASN A 64 -3.40 -24.03 3.81
N TRP A 65 -2.27 -23.74 3.16
CA TRP A 65 -1.67 -22.43 3.04
C TRP A 65 -1.59 -21.98 1.58
N LEU A 66 -1.82 -20.70 1.32
CA LEU A 66 -1.71 -20.13 -0.02
C LEU A 66 -1.08 -18.73 0.03
N LEU A 67 -0.07 -18.47 -0.80
CA LEU A 67 0.49 -17.13 -1.00
C LEU A 67 -0.49 -16.26 -1.79
N VAL A 68 -0.83 -15.09 -1.24
CA VAL A 68 -1.79 -14.15 -1.84
C VAL A 68 -1.28 -12.72 -1.72
N ALA A 69 -1.30 -11.98 -2.84
CA ALA A 69 -1.01 -10.56 -2.89
C ALA A 69 -2.25 -9.70 -3.16
N HIS A 70 -3.35 -10.30 -3.59
CA HIS A 70 -4.59 -9.57 -3.85
C HIS A 70 -5.45 -9.49 -2.55
N VAL A 71 -4.95 -8.72 -1.58
CA VAL A 71 -5.65 -8.39 -0.34
C VAL A 71 -5.79 -6.87 -0.26
N GLY A 72 -7.03 -6.41 -0.13
CA GLY A 72 -7.36 -4.98 -0.12
C GLY A 72 -8.17 -4.55 1.10
N ILE A 73 -7.99 -3.31 1.54
CA ILE A 73 -8.77 -2.68 2.60
C ILE A 73 -10.08 -2.16 1.99
N ILE A 74 -11.23 -2.53 2.58
CA ILE A 74 -12.55 -2.07 2.13
C ILE A 74 -13.38 -1.43 3.25
N GLY A 75 -12.82 -1.30 4.44
CA GLY A 75 -13.44 -0.67 5.60
C GLY A 75 -12.44 -0.59 6.77
N HIS A 76 -12.86 -0.05 7.92
CA HIS A 76 -11.99 0.06 9.08
C HIS A 76 -11.66 -1.30 9.71
N ASP A 77 -12.59 -2.26 9.62
CA ASP A 77 -12.52 -3.62 10.15
C ASP A 77 -12.73 -4.68 9.06
N ARG A 78 -12.59 -4.31 7.78
CA ARG A 78 -12.94 -5.16 6.65
C ARG A 78 -11.86 -5.19 5.60
N ILE A 79 -11.61 -6.39 5.08
CA ILE A 79 -10.70 -6.62 3.98
C ILE A 79 -11.36 -7.47 2.89
N LEU A 80 -10.88 -7.32 1.67
CA LEU A 80 -11.15 -8.18 0.54
C LEU A 80 -9.96 -9.10 0.33
N VAL A 81 -10.19 -10.41 0.22
CA VAL A 81 -9.20 -11.39 -0.22
C VAL A 81 -9.68 -11.99 -1.53
N SER A 82 -8.95 -11.70 -2.61
CA SER A 82 -9.30 -12.15 -3.97
C SER A 82 -8.38 -13.27 -4.41
N MET A 83 -8.94 -14.42 -4.74
CA MET A 83 -8.19 -15.63 -5.12
C MET A 83 -8.82 -16.28 -6.33
N SER A 84 -8.01 -16.84 -7.22
CA SER A 84 -8.55 -17.66 -8.34
C SER A 84 -9.47 -18.76 -7.79
N ASP A 85 -10.59 -18.99 -8.44
CA ASP A 85 -11.57 -20.04 -8.10
C ASP A 85 -11.01 -21.47 -8.16
N LYS A 86 -9.81 -21.62 -8.80
CA LYS A 86 -9.08 -22.89 -8.91
C LYS A 86 -8.23 -23.24 -7.69
N HIS A 87 -8.07 -22.30 -6.73
CA HIS A 87 -7.26 -22.58 -5.56
C HIS A 87 -7.95 -23.54 -4.60
N TYR A 88 -7.23 -24.59 -4.21
CA TYR A 88 -7.70 -25.62 -3.29
C TYR A 88 -8.16 -25.04 -1.94
N THR A 89 -7.50 -24.01 -1.45
CA THR A 89 -7.82 -23.33 -0.19
C THR A 89 -9.24 -22.76 -0.16
N ASN A 90 -9.77 -22.34 -1.33
CA ASN A 90 -11.10 -21.73 -1.43
C ASN A 90 -12.20 -22.67 -0.91
N GLN A 91 -12.06 -23.98 -1.11
CA GLN A 91 -13.05 -24.97 -0.67
C GLN A 91 -13.27 -24.88 0.86
N GLY A 92 -12.19 -24.88 1.63
CA GLY A 92 -12.27 -24.78 3.08
C GLY A 92 -12.79 -23.43 3.56
N ILE A 93 -12.43 -22.34 2.88
CA ILE A 93 -12.94 -21.00 3.20
C ILE A 93 -14.45 -20.90 2.92
N ILE A 94 -14.90 -21.46 1.80
CA ILE A 94 -16.32 -21.46 1.45
C ILE A 94 -17.13 -22.26 2.47
N GLU A 95 -16.61 -23.40 2.93
CA GLU A 95 -17.25 -24.27 3.90
C GLU A 95 -17.27 -23.65 5.31
N SER A 96 -16.09 -23.29 5.84
CA SER A 96 -15.94 -22.81 7.21
C SER A 96 -16.36 -21.35 7.40
N LYS A 97 -16.35 -20.53 6.35
CA LYS A 97 -16.49 -19.07 6.39
C LYS A 97 -15.41 -18.38 7.22
N LYS A 98 -14.23 -19.00 7.33
CA LYS A 98 -13.12 -18.54 8.13
C LYS A 98 -11.81 -18.63 7.36
N LEU A 99 -10.92 -17.69 7.60
CA LEU A 99 -9.56 -17.71 7.10
C LEU A 99 -8.63 -16.88 7.99
N SER A 100 -7.34 -17.10 7.90
CA SER A 100 -6.33 -16.16 8.42
C SER A 100 -5.57 -15.51 7.29
N VAL A 101 -5.17 -14.25 7.53
CA VAL A 101 -4.26 -13.48 6.67
C VAL A 101 -3.00 -13.20 7.46
N ASN A 102 -1.92 -13.91 7.12
CA ASN A 102 -0.63 -13.86 7.80
C ASN A 102 0.35 -13.02 6.97
N LEU A 103 0.82 -11.88 7.49
CA LEU A 103 1.78 -11.04 6.79
C LEU A 103 3.13 -11.73 6.68
N VAL A 104 3.77 -11.57 5.53
CA VAL A 104 5.07 -12.18 5.24
C VAL A 104 6.19 -11.17 5.47
N ASP A 105 7.13 -11.52 6.33
CA ASP A 105 8.42 -10.84 6.46
C ASP A 105 9.49 -11.51 5.60
N ARG A 106 10.70 -10.95 5.58
CA ARG A 106 11.81 -11.50 4.81
C ARG A 106 12.20 -12.93 5.23
N LYS A 107 12.06 -13.27 6.52
CA LYS A 107 12.45 -14.59 7.04
C LYS A 107 11.46 -15.67 6.63
N MET A 108 10.18 -15.32 6.60
CA MET A 108 9.10 -16.21 6.23
C MET A 108 9.00 -16.41 4.70
N LEU A 109 9.53 -15.47 3.91
CA LEU A 109 9.35 -15.41 2.45
C LEU A 109 9.68 -16.73 1.71
N PRO A 110 10.77 -17.47 1.96
CA PRO A 110 11.06 -18.70 1.20
C PRO A 110 9.97 -19.77 1.35
N LYS A 111 9.41 -19.95 2.55
CA LYS A 111 8.31 -20.89 2.78
C LYS A 111 7.00 -20.36 2.21
N ALA A 112 6.76 -19.05 2.30
CA ALA A 112 5.59 -18.38 1.73
C ALA A 112 5.55 -18.54 0.20
N ASP A 113 6.69 -18.36 -0.47
CA ASP A 113 6.81 -18.59 -1.92
C ASP A 113 6.55 -20.04 -2.29
N TYR A 114 7.12 -20.99 -1.54
CA TYR A 114 6.88 -22.40 -1.75
C TYR A 114 5.40 -22.78 -1.68
N VAL A 115 4.67 -22.36 -0.63
CA VAL A 115 3.24 -22.69 -0.52
C VAL A 115 2.37 -22.03 -1.59
N GLY A 116 2.88 -20.97 -2.24
CA GLY A 116 2.27 -20.35 -3.42
C GLY A 116 2.55 -21.12 -4.72
N SER A 117 3.68 -21.84 -4.79
CA SER A 117 4.12 -22.52 -6.01
C SER A 117 3.53 -23.90 -6.20
N VAL A 118 2.96 -24.51 -5.16
CA VAL A 118 2.36 -25.86 -5.19
C VAL A 118 0.89 -25.85 -4.84
N SER A 119 0.11 -26.77 -5.42
CA SER A 119 -1.31 -26.90 -5.12
C SER A 119 -1.54 -27.83 -3.92
N GLY A 120 -2.39 -27.40 -2.98
CA GLY A 120 -2.84 -28.22 -1.85
C GLY A 120 -3.66 -29.44 -2.24
N ALA A 121 -4.19 -29.48 -3.47
CA ALA A 121 -4.85 -30.66 -4.00
C ALA A 121 -3.88 -31.84 -4.23
N ASN A 122 -2.60 -31.55 -4.50
CA ASN A 122 -1.60 -32.56 -4.86
C ASN A 122 -0.47 -32.65 -3.83
N THR A 123 -0.33 -31.66 -2.94
CA THR A 123 0.76 -31.55 -1.98
C THR A 123 0.23 -31.19 -0.61
N ASP A 124 0.52 -32.00 0.41
CA ASP A 124 0.19 -31.67 1.79
C ASP A 124 1.12 -30.55 2.29
N LYS A 125 0.55 -29.36 2.49
CA LYS A 125 1.26 -28.17 2.96
C LYS A 125 1.05 -27.88 4.44
N SER A 126 0.35 -28.75 5.17
CA SER A 126 -0.02 -28.52 6.56
C SER A 126 1.17 -28.35 7.50
N HIS A 127 2.31 -28.94 7.16
CA HIS A 127 3.53 -28.97 7.96
C HIS A 127 4.52 -27.85 7.63
N GLU A 128 4.22 -26.98 6.65
CA GLU A 128 5.17 -25.95 6.22
C GLU A 128 5.39 -24.86 7.26
N PHE A 129 4.38 -24.58 8.06
CA PHE A 129 4.47 -23.62 9.16
C PHE A 129 4.06 -24.27 10.48
N LEU A 130 4.75 -23.89 11.57
CA LEU A 130 4.21 -24.05 12.90
C LEU A 130 3.04 -23.06 13.05
N PHE A 131 1.95 -23.53 13.61
CA PHE A 131 0.73 -22.74 13.78
C PHE A 131 -0.05 -23.19 15.02
N HIS A 132 -0.91 -22.33 15.48
CA HIS A 132 -1.96 -22.66 16.43
C HIS A 132 -3.33 -22.24 15.87
N TRP A 133 -4.39 -22.79 16.47
CA TRP A 133 -5.73 -22.32 16.17
C TRP A 133 -6.02 -21.06 16.95
N GLY A 134 -6.40 -20.00 16.27
CA GLY A 134 -6.79 -18.75 16.90
C GLY A 134 -8.20 -18.81 17.49
N GLU A 135 -8.66 -17.70 18.07
CA GLU A 135 -9.93 -17.64 18.81
C GLU A 135 -11.15 -17.86 17.91
N ASN A 136 -11.13 -17.42 16.65
CA ASN A 136 -12.22 -17.69 15.71
C ASN A 136 -12.09 -19.08 15.08
N GLY A 137 -11.02 -19.82 15.35
CA GLY A 137 -10.73 -21.13 14.80
C GLY A 137 -10.07 -21.10 13.41
N SER A 138 -9.45 -19.99 13.01
CA SER A 138 -8.56 -19.94 11.86
C SER A 138 -7.14 -20.34 12.24
N PRO A 139 -6.34 -20.94 11.32
CA PRO A 139 -4.95 -21.29 11.63
C PRO A 139 -4.04 -20.04 11.59
N VAL A 140 -3.33 -19.75 12.67
CA VAL A 140 -2.44 -18.62 12.86
C VAL A 140 -0.99 -19.10 12.77
N ILE A 141 -0.19 -18.55 11.83
CA ILE A 141 1.22 -18.91 11.67
C ILE A 141 2.05 -18.26 12.79
N ASP A 142 2.74 -19.06 13.61
CA ASP A 142 3.54 -18.58 14.74
C ASP A 142 4.69 -17.64 14.33
N ALA A 143 5.27 -17.87 13.15
CA ALA A 143 6.37 -17.08 12.63
C ALA A 143 5.94 -15.77 11.95
N SER A 144 4.63 -15.56 11.70
CA SER A 144 4.14 -14.35 11.07
C SER A 144 4.17 -13.18 12.06
N PRO A 145 4.75 -12.02 11.69
CA PRO A 145 4.83 -10.88 12.61
C PRO A 145 3.47 -10.21 12.87
N LEU A 146 2.50 -10.43 11.97
CA LEU A 146 1.14 -9.88 12.09
C LEU A 146 0.14 -10.81 11.39
N VAL A 147 -0.90 -11.20 12.10
CA VAL A 147 -1.94 -12.08 11.59
C VAL A 147 -3.33 -11.49 11.87
N MET A 148 -4.19 -11.53 10.88
CA MET A 148 -5.61 -11.22 11.03
C MET A 148 -6.43 -12.50 10.89
N GLU A 149 -7.23 -12.84 11.91
CA GLU A 149 -8.29 -13.82 11.78
C GLU A 149 -9.54 -13.16 11.21
N CYS A 150 -10.13 -13.79 10.23
CA CYS A 150 -11.23 -13.21 9.48
C CYS A 150 -12.44 -14.13 9.40
N ASN A 151 -13.63 -13.55 9.52
CA ASN A 151 -14.89 -14.19 9.17
C ASN A 151 -15.32 -13.71 7.78
N VAL A 152 -15.64 -14.65 6.88
CA VAL A 152 -16.16 -14.33 5.54
C VAL A 152 -17.63 -13.96 5.68
N VAL A 153 -17.94 -12.70 5.39
CA VAL A 153 -19.30 -12.15 5.49
C VAL A 153 -20.04 -12.20 4.16
N ASP A 154 -19.29 -12.20 3.04
CA ASP A 154 -19.86 -12.34 1.70
C ASP A 154 -18.82 -12.91 0.73
N ILE A 155 -19.27 -13.46 -0.39
CA ILE A 155 -18.40 -13.99 -1.46
C ILE A 155 -18.92 -13.48 -2.80
N TYR A 156 -18.16 -12.60 -3.43
CA TYR A 156 -18.44 -12.10 -4.77
C TYR A 156 -17.62 -12.88 -5.81
N LYS A 157 -18.30 -13.62 -6.68
CA LYS A 157 -17.64 -14.37 -7.77
C LYS A 157 -17.61 -13.54 -9.04
N SER A 158 -16.45 -13.40 -9.63
CA SER A 158 -16.23 -12.58 -10.82
C SER A 158 -15.03 -13.08 -11.62
N ASP A 159 -15.23 -13.34 -12.91
CA ASP A 159 -14.16 -13.60 -13.89
C ASP A 159 -13.11 -14.63 -13.47
N GLY A 160 -13.54 -15.75 -12.86
CA GLY A 160 -12.65 -16.81 -12.39
C GLY A 160 -11.98 -16.54 -11.05
N PHE A 161 -12.52 -15.57 -10.27
CA PHE A 161 -12.07 -15.28 -8.92
C PHE A 161 -13.20 -15.44 -7.91
N ASP A 162 -12.87 -16.02 -6.75
CA ASP A 162 -13.64 -15.91 -5.53
C ASP A 162 -13.09 -14.72 -4.72
N ASN A 163 -13.94 -13.71 -4.55
CA ASN A 163 -13.62 -12.50 -3.79
C ASN A 163 -14.27 -12.60 -2.42
N PHE A 164 -13.50 -12.94 -1.40
CA PHE A 164 -13.97 -13.10 -0.04
C PHE A 164 -13.99 -11.74 0.66
N ILE A 165 -15.18 -11.26 0.99
CA ILE A 165 -15.40 -10.07 1.80
C ILE A 165 -15.35 -10.49 3.26
N CYS A 166 -14.38 -10.00 4.01
CA CYS A 166 -14.07 -10.46 5.35
C CYS A 166 -14.22 -9.35 6.38
N SER A 167 -14.82 -9.65 7.53
CA SER A 167 -14.64 -8.88 8.77
C SER A 167 -13.46 -9.43 9.56
N ILE A 168 -12.62 -8.53 10.10
CA ILE A 168 -11.51 -8.91 10.98
C ILE A 168 -12.09 -9.22 12.35
N ALA A 169 -11.89 -10.46 12.82
CA ALA A 169 -12.33 -10.90 14.15
C ALA A 169 -11.27 -10.55 15.21
N ASN A 170 -10.00 -10.90 14.93
CA ASN A 170 -8.87 -10.67 15.81
C ASN A 170 -7.64 -10.30 15.00
N THR A 171 -6.74 -9.52 15.60
CA THR A 171 -5.40 -9.23 15.04
C THR A 171 -4.35 -9.58 16.09
N TYR A 172 -3.43 -10.47 15.73
CA TYR A 172 -2.28 -10.88 16.54
C TYR A 172 -1.02 -10.23 16.00
N ALA A 173 -0.23 -9.61 16.88
CA ALA A 173 1.02 -8.98 16.51
C ALA A 173 2.14 -9.50 17.40
N ALA A 174 3.29 -9.82 16.81
CA ALA A 174 4.48 -10.16 17.54
C ALA A 174 4.96 -8.94 18.37
N PRO A 175 5.42 -9.11 19.64
CA PRO A 175 5.83 -7.99 20.50
C PRO A 175 6.88 -7.06 19.84
N GLU A 176 7.77 -7.61 19.04
CA GLU A 176 8.84 -6.86 18.37
C GLU A 176 8.35 -5.87 17.30
N VAL A 177 7.14 -6.02 16.79
CA VAL A 177 6.54 -5.08 15.80
C VAL A 177 5.62 -4.05 16.46
N LEU A 178 5.54 -4.05 17.79
CA LEU A 178 4.81 -3.06 18.56
C LEU A 178 5.75 -1.95 19.06
N ASP A 179 5.23 -0.73 19.16
CA ASP A 179 5.90 0.38 19.83
C ASP A 179 5.76 0.29 21.35
N GLY A 180 6.36 1.24 22.10
CA GLY A 180 6.29 1.28 23.56
C GLY A 180 4.87 1.50 24.13
N ASN A 181 3.88 1.84 23.29
CA ASN A 181 2.48 2.02 23.63
C ASN A 181 1.58 0.84 23.19
N GLY A 182 2.18 -0.22 22.65
CA GLY A 182 1.46 -1.39 22.14
C GLY A 182 0.80 -1.18 20.77
N LYS A 183 1.20 -0.13 20.02
CA LYS A 183 0.71 0.11 18.67
C LYS A 183 1.65 -0.48 17.61
N LEU A 184 1.09 -0.88 16.46
CA LEU A 184 1.89 -1.38 15.35
C LEU A 184 2.89 -0.34 14.85
N ASP A 185 4.16 -0.75 14.77
CA ASP A 185 5.26 0.02 14.22
C ASP A 185 5.67 -0.55 12.86
N TYR A 186 5.23 0.08 11.78
CA TYR A 186 5.52 -0.37 10.41
C TYR A 186 6.99 -0.22 10.01
N THR A 187 7.79 0.53 10.77
CA THR A 187 9.26 0.57 10.57
C THR A 187 9.93 -0.72 11.03
N ARG A 188 9.29 -1.46 11.94
CA ARG A 188 9.73 -2.76 12.45
C ARG A 188 9.07 -3.92 11.72
N LEU A 189 7.76 -3.81 11.43
CA LEU A 189 6.98 -4.85 10.74
C LEU A 189 7.55 -5.19 9.36
N LYS A 190 7.88 -4.19 8.54
CA LYS A 190 8.52 -4.31 7.23
C LYS A 190 7.99 -5.47 6.38
N PRO A 191 6.70 -5.49 6.05
CA PRO A 191 6.13 -6.56 5.24
C PRO A 191 6.83 -6.64 3.88
N VAL A 192 6.99 -7.84 3.34
CA VAL A 192 7.45 -8.02 1.96
C VAL A 192 6.34 -7.56 1.01
N LEU A 193 6.72 -6.82 -0.01
CA LEU A 193 5.84 -6.38 -1.08
C LEU A 193 6.07 -7.23 -2.33
N PHE A 194 5.05 -7.35 -3.16
CA PHE A 194 5.11 -8.09 -4.42
C PHE A 194 4.58 -7.25 -5.57
N GLU A 195 5.21 -7.36 -6.72
CA GLU A 195 4.70 -6.82 -7.98
C GLU A 195 4.58 -7.94 -9.01
N PHE A 196 3.44 -7.97 -9.69
CA PHE A 196 3.09 -9.04 -10.59
C PHE A 196 3.76 -8.94 -11.98
N PRO A 197 4.01 -7.76 -12.55
CA PRO A 197 4.58 -7.65 -13.90
C PRO A 197 5.91 -8.37 -14.08
N THR A 198 6.80 -8.33 -13.08
CA THR A 198 8.09 -9.04 -13.15
C THR A 198 8.22 -10.19 -12.13
N TYR A 199 7.15 -10.47 -11.38
CA TYR A 199 7.13 -11.48 -10.31
C TYR A 199 8.20 -11.23 -9.24
N SER A 200 8.41 -9.95 -8.88
CA SER A 200 9.47 -9.56 -7.95
C SER A 200 8.95 -9.29 -6.54
N TYR A 201 9.71 -9.75 -5.54
CA TYR A 201 9.53 -9.36 -4.15
C TYR A 201 10.36 -8.12 -3.84
N ILE A 202 9.73 -7.14 -3.19
CA ILE A 202 10.30 -5.84 -2.89
C ILE A 202 10.30 -5.63 -1.37
N ALA A 203 11.39 -5.10 -0.84
CA ALA A 203 11.42 -4.72 0.58
C ALA A 203 10.64 -3.43 0.82
N THR A 204 9.92 -3.35 1.95
CA THR A 204 9.36 -2.09 2.44
C THR A 204 10.49 -1.08 2.68
N GLY A 205 10.32 0.15 2.21
CA GLY A 205 11.26 1.25 2.37
C GLY A 205 11.12 1.99 3.70
N GLU A 206 11.66 3.20 3.75
CA GLU A 206 11.61 4.09 4.90
C GLU A 206 10.33 4.94 4.93
N ILE A 207 10.00 5.53 6.08
CA ILE A 207 8.95 6.54 6.20
C ILE A 207 9.45 7.84 5.58
N ILE A 208 8.80 8.28 4.50
CA ILE A 208 9.16 9.52 3.78
C ILE A 208 8.36 10.75 4.23
N GLY A 209 7.37 10.58 5.10
CA GLY A 209 6.56 11.69 5.59
C GLY A 209 5.38 11.26 6.45
N LYS A 210 4.70 12.23 7.04
CA LYS A 210 3.45 12.04 7.78
C LYS A 210 2.29 12.65 7.02
N CYS A 211 1.20 11.92 6.89
CA CYS A 211 -0.03 12.40 6.26
C CYS A 211 -0.50 13.72 6.90
N LEU A 212 -0.97 14.65 6.09
CA LEU A 212 -1.45 16.00 6.46
C LEU A 212 -0.38 16.93 7.09
N ASN A 213 0.90 16.57 7.06
CA ASN A 213 1.98 17.38 7.64
C ASN A 213 3.20 17.51 6.72
N LEU A 214 3.10 17.14 5.44
CA LEU A 214 4.24 17.17 4.51
C LEU A 214 4.76 18.59 4.26
N ASP A 215 3.87 19.57 4.20
CA ASP A 215 4.18 21.01 4.03
C ASP A 215 4.92 21.62 5.22
N LYS A 216 4.88 20.97 6.39
CA LYS A 216 5.51 21.44 7.63
C LYS A 216 6.84 20.74 7.93
N GLN A 217 7.31 19.83 7.08
CA GLN A 217 8.52 19.05 7.33
C GLN A 217 9.75 19.73 6.70
N PRO A 218 10.85 19.95 7.45
CA PRO A 218 12.08 20.50 6.91
C PRO A 218 12.64 19.59 5.81
N GLY A 219 12.91 20.15 4.64
CA GLY A 219 13.54 19.45 3.51
C GLY A 219 12.57 18.87 2.47
N MET A 220 11.27 18.79 2.73
CA MET A 220 10.30 18.64 1.66
C MET A 220 9.92 20.02 1.17
N CYS A 221 10.32 20.37 -0.07
CA CYS A 221 9.92 21.61 -0.70
C CYS A 221 8.40 21.71 -0.71
N ALA A 222 7.83 22.43 0.24
CA ALA A 222 6.54 23.06 0.07
C ALA A 222 6.71 24.09 -1.05
N LYS A 223 6.58 23.66 -2.30
CA LYS A 223 6.40 24.61 -3.40
C LYS A 223 5.08 25.30 -3.11
N GLU A 224 5.10 26.61 -3.14
CA GLU A 224 3.92 27.46 -2.95
C GLU A 224 2.71 26.88 -3.73
N PRO A 225 1.51 26.93 -3.16
CA PRO A 225 0.30 26.44 -3.83
C PRO A 225 0.19 27.21 -5.16
N MET A 226 0.21 26.49 -6.26
CA MET A 226 0.12 27.05 -7.60
C MET A 226 -1.15 27.89 -7.71
N THR A 227 -0.95 29.18 -7.99
CA THR A 227 -2.03 30.15 -8.12
C THR A 227 -2.82 29.96 -9.41
N ALA A 228 -4.09 29.99 -9.25
CA ALA A 228 -5.21 30.55 -10.02
C ALA A 228 -5.50 30.14 -11.45
N ASP A 229 -4.67 29.44 -12.20
CA ASP A 229 -4.97 29.11 -13.60
C ASP A 229 -5.42 27.65 -13.80
N GLY A 230 -6.35 27.20 -12.98
CA GLY A 230 -7.07 25.92 -13.17
C GLY A 230 -6.67 24.76 -12.27
N ILE A 231 -5.89 24.99 -11.22
CA ILE A 231 -5.53 23.94 -10.25
C ILE A 231 -6.14 24.27 -8.89
N VAL A 232 -7.01 23.39 -8.44
CA VAL A 232 -7.69 23.48 -7.14
C VAL A 232 -6.64 23.52 -6.02
N ARG A 233 -6.65 24.57 -5.22
CA ARG A 233 -5.84 24.65 -3.99
C ARG A 233 -6.29 23.55 -3.03
N LEU A 234 -5.39 22.68 -2.60
CA LEU A 234 -5.63 21.69 -1.54
C LEU A 234 -6.07 22.32 -0.19
N SER A 235 -5.98 23.64 -0.04
CA SER A 235 -6.42 24.37 1.15
C SER A 235 -7.95 24.45 1.33
N LYS A 236 -8.75 23.88 0.42
CA LYS A 236 -10.22 23.76 0.52
C LYS A 236 -10.73 22.31 0.44
N ILE A 237 -9.93 21.35 0.79
CA ILE A 237 -10.49 20.05 1.16
C ILE A 237 -11.07 20.25 2.57
N GLU A 238 -12.37 20.50 2.63
CA GLU A 238 -13.11 20.34 3.87
C GLU A 238 -12.95 18.89 4.29
N VAL A 239 -12.10 18.69 5.30
CA VAL A 239 -12.04 17.41 6.00
C VAL A 239 -13.39 17.27 6.68
N TYR A 240 -14.27 16.45 6.14
CA TYR A 240 -15.47 16.04 6.85
C TYR A 240 -15.02 15.43 8.17
N PRO A 241 -15.43 15.98 9.31
CA PRO A 241 -15.14 15.35 10.59
C PRO A 241 -15.75 13.95 10.54
N GLN A 242 -14.92 12.94 10.60
CA GLN A 242 -15.38 11.58 10.83
C GLN A 242 -15.94 11.58 12.24
N HIS A 243 -17.25 11.46 12.38
CA HIS A 243 -17.90 11.13 13.63
C HIS A 243 -17.40 9.75 14.04
N LEU A 244 -16.45 9.74 14.96
CA LEU A 244 -16.09 8.56 15.74
C LEU A 244 -17.14 8.48 16.87
N ASP A 245 -18.22 7.75 16.63
CA ASP A 245 -19.08 7.20 17.66
C ASP A 245 -18.69 5.73 17.87
#